data_ec96808778fbf7cecfcf91363129c9ad
#
_entry.id   ec96808778fbf7cecfcf91363129c9ad
#
_cell.length_a   1.000
_cell.length_b   1.000
_cell.length_c   1.000
_cell.angle_alpha   90.00
_cell.angle_beta   90.00
_cell.angle_gamma   90.00
#
_symmetry.space_group_name_H-M   'P 1'
#
loop_
_entity.id
_entity.type
_entity.pdbx_description
1 polymer ?
#
loop_
_entity_poly.entity_id
_entity_poly.type
_entity_poly.pdbx_seq_one_letter_code
_entity_poly.pdbx_strand_id
1 'polypeptide(L)'
;YREIAKNEDECAISYVGTEVDENRYLSILESNFEKDRYLGYTSFGAHRDDYEFVFNGKRADGSASRGEIRSMILALKFIEAKILEQETGFSPVVLLDDIFSELDDARQKHLISNFKDYQMIITSTSAPIDMNIDVNL
;
A
#
# COMPACT_ATOMS: atom_id res chain seq x y z
N TYR A 1 4.49 4.95 8.98
CA TYR A 1 5.80 4.47 8.58
C TYR A 1 6.77 4.37 9.79
N ARG A 2 6.96 5.43 10.56
CA ARG A 2 7.85 5.45 11.74
C ARG A 2 7.54 4.36 12.77
N GLU A 3 6.26 4.05 12.96
CA GLU A 3 5.85 2.96 13.85
C GLU A 3 6.30 1.58 13.37
N ILE A 4 6.36 1.36 12.06
CA ILE A 4 6.78 0.09 11.44
C ILE A 4 8.31 0.01 11.32
N ALA A 5 8.92 1.08 10.81
CA ALA A 5 10.37 1.13 10.53
C ALA A 5 11.22 1.41 11.77
N LYS A 6 10.61 1.97 12.85
CA LYS A 6 11.28 2.37 14.11
C LYS A 6 12.48 3.28 13.89
N ASN A 7 12.33 4.22 12.99
CA ASN A 7 13.33 5.26 12.72
C ASN A 7 12.65 6.63 12.61
N GLU A 8 13.46 7.67 12.46
CA GLU A 8 13.01 9.06 12.33
C GLU A 8 12.89 9.51 10.86
N ASP A 9 13.04 8.59 9.91
CA ASP A 9 12.93 8.93 8.49
C ASP A 9 11.56 9.49 8.13
N GLU A 10 11.56 10.43 7.21
CA GLU A 10 10.36 11.04 6.68
C GLU A 10 9.87 10.28 5.45
N CYS A 11 8.63 9.84 5.49
CA CYS A 11 7.95 9.23 4.36
C CYS A 11 6.70 10.03 4.03
N ALA A 12 6.57 10.40 2.76
CA ALA A 12 5.38 11.05 2.23
C ALA A 12 4.92 10.33 0.97
N ILE A 13 3.65 10.52 0.63
CA ILE A 13 3.06 10.07 -0.63
C ILE A 13 2.46 11.28 -1.32
N SER A 14 2.73 11.43 -2.60
CA SER A 14 2.17 12.47 -3.44
C SER A 14 1.33 11.86 -4.54
N TYR A 15 0.14 12.40 -4.74
CA TYR A 15 -0.69 12.02 -5.87
C TYR A 15 -0.12 12.61 -7.17
N VAL A 16 -0.03 11.76 -8.18
CA VAL A 16 0.44 12.11 -9.53
C VAL A 16 -0.68 11.81 -10.51
N GLY A 17 -1.54 12.79 -10.72
CA GLY A 17 -2.69 12.67 -11.60
C GLY A 17 -3.20 14.03 -12.02
N THR A 18 -4.25 14.03 -12.82
CA THR A 18 -4.88 15.27 -13.27
C THR A 18 -6.06 15.60 -12.39
N GLU A 19 -5.90 16.57 -11.50
CA GLU A 19 -7.02 17.10 -10.73
C GLU A 19 -7.92 17.92 -11.64
N VAL A 20 -9.14 17.45 -11.86
CA VAL A 20 -10.17 18.13 -12.65
C VAL A 20 -11.51 18.03 -11.95
N ASP A 21 -12.35 19.05 -12.12
CA ASP A 21 -13.75 18.99 -11.71
C ASP A 21 -14.56 18.02 -12.60
N GLU A 22 -15.76 17.66 -12.14
CA GLU A 22 -16.64 16.69 -12.81
C GLU A 22 -16.93 17.07 -14.27
N ASN A 23 -17.23 18.34 -14.57
CA ASN A 23 -17.57 18.79 -15.91
C ASN A 23 -16.38 18.67 -16.85
N ARG A 24 -15.21 19.04 -16.39
CA ARG A 24 -13.97 18.89 -17.15
C ARG A 24 -13.59 17.44 -17.35
N TYR A 25 -13.83 16.58 -16.34
CA TYR A 25 -13.62 15.15 -16.45
C TYR A 25 -14.45 14.54 -17.56
N LEU A 26 -15.77 14.83 -17.59
CA LEU A 26 -16.67 14.37 -18.64
C LEU A 26 -16.27 14.88 -20.02
N SER A 27 -15.93 16.17 -20.14
CA SER A 27 -15.47 16.77 -21.40
C SER A 27 -14.21 16.08 -21.95
N ILE A 28 -13.28 15.68 -21.08
CA ILE A 28 -12.07 14.95 -21.50
C ILE A 28 -12.43 13.55 -21.99
N LEU A 29 -13.33 12.83 -21.30
CA LEU A 29 -13.80 11.52 -21.74
C LEU A 29 -14.49 11.59 -23.09
N GLU A 30 -15.39 12.56 -23.29
CA GLU A 30 -16.07 12.79 -24.56
C GLU A 30 -15.09 13.09 -25.69
N SER A 31 -14.12 13.98 -25.45
CA SER A 31 -13.12 14.35 -26.47
C SER A 31 -12.19 13.18 -26.85
N ASN A 32 -11.96 12.26 -25.95
CA ASN A 32 -11.12 11.09 -26.19
C ASN A 32 -11.89 9.87 -26.71
N PHE A 33 -13.22 9.93 -26.79
CA PHE A 33 -14.08 8.77 -27.06
C PHE A 33 -13.67 7.97 -28.32
N GLU A 34 -13.48 8.62 -29.48
CA GLU A 34 -13.11 7.94 -30.72
C GLU A 34 -11.71 7.31 -30.64
N LYS A 35 -10.77 7.98 -29.99
CA LYS A 35 -9.43 7.45 -29.73
C LYS A 35 -9.48 6.22 -28.84
N ASP A 36 -10.22 6.31 -27.75
CA ASP A 36 -10.31 5.24 -26.74
C ASP A 36 -11.06 4.02 -27.33
N ARG A 37 -12.07 4.26 -28.15
CA ARG A 37 -12.77 3.20 -28.90
C ARG A 37 -11.82 2.45 -29.85
N TYR A 38 -10.93 3.17 -30.52
CA TYR A 38 -9.92 2.56 -31.39
C TYR A 38 -8.87 1.77 -30.60
N LEU A 39 -8.45 2.28 -29.46
CA LEU A 39 -7.45 1.64 -28.58
C LEU A 39 -8.01 0.46 -27.79
N GLY A 40 -9.33 0.39 -27.57
CA GLY A 40 -9.98 -0.62 -26.74
C GLY A 40 -9.83 -0.38 -25.23
N TYR A 41 -9.35 0.79 -24.81
CA TYR A 41 -9.25 1.20 -23.40
C TYR A 41 -9.33 2.72 -23.25
N THR A 42 -9.72 3.20 -22.07
CA THR A 42 -9.75 4.64 -21.76
C THR A 42 -8.33 5.17 -21.51
N SER A 43 -7.98 6.27 -22.20
CA SER A 43 -6.66 6.91 -22.09
C SER A 43 -6.58 7.95 -20.98
N PHE A 44 -7.71 8.28 -20.35
CA PHE A 44 -7.83 9.22 -19.24
C PHE A 44 -8.71 8.64 -18.14
N GLY A 45 -8.41 8.95 -16.88
CA GLY A 45 -9.18 8.54 -15.71
C GLY A 45 -8.31 8.05 -14.55
N ALA A 46 -8.91 7.81 -13.39
CA ALA A 46 -8.23 7.43 -12.15
C ALA A 46 -7.32 6.20 -12.27
N HIS A 47 -7.59 5.30 -13.21
CA HIS A 47 -6.74 4.14 -13.50
C HIS A 47 -5.41 4.50 -14.21
N ARG A 48 -5.21 5.77 -14.57
CA ARG A 48 -3.98 6.33 -15.15
C ARG A 48 -3.21 7.18 -14.14
N ASP A 49 -3.85 7.50 -13.04
CA ASP A 49 -3.22 8.24 -11.98
C ASP A 49 -2.23 7.36 -11.22
N ASP A 50 -1.24 7.97 -10.62
CA ASP A 50 -0.17 7.29 -9.91
C ASP A 50 0.10 7.96 -8.56
N TYR A 51 0.88 7.32 -7.73
CA TYR A 51 1.35 7.84 -6.47
C TYR A 51 2.87 7.77 -6.41
N GLU A 52 3.49 8.88 -6.09
CA GLU A 52 4.92 8.96 -5.88
C GLU A 52 5.25 8.87 -4.39
N PHE A 53 6.11 7.93 -4.04
CA PHE A 53 6.66 7.84 -2.71
C PHE A 53 7.87 8.75 -2.58
N VAL A 54 7.88 9.56 -1.52
CA VAL A 54 8.98 10.45 -1.15
C VAL A 54 9.60 9.95 0.15
N PHE A 55 10.91 9.78 0.16
CA PHE A 55 11.69 9.33 1.30
C PHE A 55 12.79 10.35 1.59
N ASN A 56 12.75 10.95 2.79
CA ASN A 56 13.68 12.00 3.20
C ASN A 56 13.83 13.13 2.14
N GLY A 57 12.69 13.58 1.61
CA GLY A 57 12.62 14.68 0.63
C GLY A 57 13.04 14.32 -0.80
N LYS A 58 13.28 13.03 -1.11
CA LYS A 58 13.64 12.54 -2.44
C LYS A 58 12.71 11.44 -2.89
N ARG A 59 12.60 11.22 -4.20
CA ARG A 59 11.84 10.06 -4.74
C ARG A 59 12.39 8.75 -4.16
N ALA A 60 11.52 7.91 -3.64
CA ALA A 60 11.91 6.67 -2.97
C ALA A 60 12.54 5.64 -3.91
N ASP A 61 12.16 5.63 -5.19
CA ASP A 61 12.69 4.71 -6.22
C ASP A 61 14.21 4.83 -6.42
N GLY A 62 14.80 6.00 -6.13
CA GLY A 62 16.24 6.25 -6.25
C GLY A 62 16.99 6.51 -4.94
N SER A 63 16.28 6.62 -3.80
CA SER A 63 16.88 7.02 -2.52
C SER A 63 16.64 6.03 -1.37
N ALA A 64 15.56 5.24 -1.42
CA ALA A 64 15.23 4.29 -0.38
C ALA A 64 15.75 2.88 -0.72
N SER A 65 16.18 2.15 0.30
CA SER A 65 16.49 0.74 0.19
C SER A 65 15.23 -0.10 -0.04
N ARG A 66 15.39 -1.33 -0.51
CA ARG A 66 14.26 -2.26 -0.69
C ARG A 66 13.47 -2.49 0.59
N GLY A 67 14.15 -2.58 1.74
CA GLY A 67 13.50 -2.76 3.04
C GLY A 67 12.69 -1.53 3.47
N GLU A 68 13.15 -0.32 3.16
CA GLU A 68 12.44 0.93 3.41
C GLU A 68 11.20 1.05 2.53
N ILE A 69 11.31 0.75 1.22
CA ILE A 69 10.17 0.71 0.30
C ILE A 69 9.11 -0.27 0.78
N ARG A 70 9.50 -1.47 1.21
CA ARG A 70 8.57 -2.46 1.77
C ARG A 70 7.87 -1.97 3.03
N SER A 71 8.62 -1.34 3.93
CA SER A 71 8.03 -0.74 5.14
C SER A 71 7.03 0.37 4.81
N MET A 72 7.27 1.16 3.75
CA MET A 72 6.32 2.17 3.26
C MET A 72 5.03 1.51 2.72
N ILE A 73 5.17 0.46 1.92
CA ILE A 73 4.01 -0.29 1.39
C ILE A 73 3.20 -0.91 2.53
N LEU A 74 3.85 -1.50 3.52
CA LEU A 74 3.17 -2.07 4.70
C LEU A 74 2.45 -1.00 5.51
N ALA A 75 3.04 0.20 5.67
CA ALA A 75 2.39 1.32 6.32
C ALA A 75 1.11 1.75 5.59
N LEU A 76 1.14 1.77 4.25
CA LEU A 76 -0.07 2.03 3.44
C LEU A 76 -1.12 0.96 3.62
N LYS A 77 -0.75 -0.32 3.59
CA LYS A 77 -1.70 -1.42 3.80
C LYS A 77 -2.34 -1.38 5.18
N PHE A 78 -1.61 -0.94 6.20
CA PHE A 78 -2.17 -0.70 7.53
C PHE A 78 -3.20 0.45 7.53
N ILE A 79 -2.89 1.55 6.84
CA ILE A 79 -3.83 2.67 6.69
C ILE A 79 -5.06 2.24 5.89
N GLU A 80 -4.89 1.50 4.81
CA GLU A 80 -5.97 0.94 3.99
C GLU A 80 -6.92 0.07 4.85
N ALA A 81 -6.37 -0.83 5.67
CA ALA A 81 -7.17 -1.66 6.58
C ALA A 81 -7.99 -0.80 7.55
N LYS A 82 -7.40 0.24 8.13
CA LYS A 82 -8.12 1.18 9.02
C LYS A 82 -9.23 1.95 8.30
N ILE A 83 -8.97 2.42 7.09
CA ILE A 83 -10.00 3.12 6.29
C ILE A 83 -11.15 2.18 5.97
N LEU A 84 -10.86 0.95 5.52
CA LEU A 84 -11.88 -0.05 5.24
C LEU A 84 -12.74 -0.36 6.47
N GLU A 85 -12.13 -0.49 7.65
CA GLU A 85 -12.85 -0.71 8.89
C GLU A 85 -13.76 0.48 9.24
N GLN A 86 -13.28 1.71 9.08
CA GLN A 86 -14.06 2.92 9.33
C GLN A 86 -15.24 3.06 8.36
N GLU A 87 -15.04 2.79 7.08
CA GLU A 87 -16.06 2.96 6.04
C GLU A 87 -17.12 1.85 6.07
N THR A 88 -16.72 0.61 6.38
CA THR A 88 -17.61 -0.55 6.34
C THR A 88 -18.21 -0.91 7.70
N GLY A 89 -17.58 -0.49 8.80
CA GLY A 89 -17.91 -0.91 10.15
C GLY A 89 -17.50 -2.37 10.48
N PHE A 90 -16.77 -3.04 9.57
CA PHE A 90 -16.26 -4.40 9.75
C PHE A 90 -14.74 -4.43 9.70
N SER A 91 -14.14 -5.20 10.61
CA SER A 91 -12.69 -5.40 10.63
C SER A 91 -12.27 -6.26 9.43
N PRO A 92 -11.37 -5.80 8.55
CA PRO A 92 -10.95 -6.57 7.39
C PRO A 92 -10.06 -7.76 7.79
N VAL A 93 -10.03 -8.80 6.94
CA VAL A 93 -9.05 -9.88 7.03
C VAL A 93 -7.79 -9.46 6.26
N VAL A 94 -6.64 -9.53 6.92
CA VAL A 94 -5.35 -9.14 6.35
C VAL A 94 -4.63 -10.37 5.82
N LEU A 95 -4.32 -10.38 4.52
CA LEU A 95 -3.57 -11.44 3.86
C LEU A 95 -2.13 -10.99 3.64
N LEU A 96 -1.18 -11.74 4.18
CA LEU A 96 0.26 -11.48 4.09
C LEU A 96 0.95 -12.68 3.42
N ASP A 97 1.26 -12.52 2.14
CA ASP A 97 1.88 -13.60 1.35
C ASP A 97 3.39 -13.43 1.29
N ASP A 98 4.12 -14.40 1.85
CA ASP A 98 5.59 -14.52 1.94
C ASP A 98 6.33 -13.24 2.40
N ILE A 99 5.64 -12.38 3.15
CA ILE A 99 6.20 -11.07 3.54
C ILE A 99 7.39 -11.20 4.48
N PHE A 100 7.46 -12.30 5.26
CA PHE A 100 8.49 -12.49 6.27
C PHE A 100 9.87 -12.83 5.70
N SER A 101 9.94 -13.43 4.51
CA SER A 101 11.22 -13.70 3.84
C SER A 101 11.99 -12.41 3.51
N GLU A 102 11.28 -11.29 3.49
CA GLU A 102 11.77 -10.00 3.03
C GLU A 102 12.01 -8.97 4.15
N LEU A 103 11.67 -9.33 5.39
CA LEU A 103 11.78 -8.46 6.56
C LEU A 103 12.75 -9.04 7.58
N ASP A 104 13.52 -8.18 8.23
CA ASP A 104 14.28 -8.53 9.43
C ASP A 104 13.35 -8.79 10.62
N ASP A 105 13.87 -9.48 11.65
CA ASP A 105 13.12 -9.90 12.83
C ASP A 105 12.41 -8.75 13.55
N ALA A 106 13.04 -7.58 13.60
CA ALA A 106 12.47 -6.42 14.26
C ALA A 106 11.23 -5.90 13.49
N ARG A 107 11.34 -5.81 12.16
CA ARG A 107 10.23 -5.41 11.31
C ARG A 107 9.09 -6.42 11.30
N GLN A 108 9.41 -7.73 11.32
CA GLN A 108 8.40 -8.79 11.45
C GLN A 108 7.58 -8.62 12.73
N LYS A 109 8.24 -8.45 13.89
CA LYS A 109 7.57 -8.22 15.19
C LYS A 109 6.68 -6.97 15.16
N HIS A 110 7.17 -5.89 14.56
CA HIS A 110 6.38 -4.65 14.45
C HIS A 110 5.19 -4.79 13.51
N LEU A 111 5.35 -5.47 12.39
CA LEU A 111 4.25 -5.75 11.48
C LEU A 111 3.10 -6.44 12.22
N ILE A 112 3.40 -7.53 12.92
CA ILE A 112 2.41 -8.28 13.66
C ILE A 112 1.77 -7.45 14.77
N SER A 113 2.57 -6.69 15.50
CA SER A 113 2.06 -5.80 16.56
C SER A 113 1.07 -4.76 16.03
N ASN A 114 1.29 -4.23 14.82
CA ASN A 114 0.39 -3.25 14.22
C ASN A 114 -0.93 -3.86 13.72
N PHE A 115 -0.90 -5.12 13.29
CA PHE A 115 -2.09 -5.83 12.80
C PHE A 115 -2.73 -6.78 13.83
N LYS A 116 -2.28 -6.76 15.10
CA LYS A 116 -2.74 -7.68 16.16
C LYS A 116 -4.26 -7.70 16.38
N ASP A 117 -4.94 -6.60 16.09
CA ASP A 117 -6.37 -6.44 16.28
C ASP A 117 -7.17 -6.92 15.05
N TYR A 118 -6.49 -7.36 13.98
CA TYR A 118 -7.06 -7.90 12.77
C TYR A 118 -6.89 -9.41 12.69
N GLN A 119 -7.83 -10.09 12.04
CA GLN A 119 -7.61 -11.47 11.63
C GLN A 119 -6.57 -11.49 10.50
N MET A 120 -5.46 -12.19 10.72
CA MET A 120 -4.38 -12.31 9.72
C MET A 120 -4.29 -13.73 9.20
N ILE A 121 -4.06 -13.86 7.88
CA ILE A 121 -3.65 -15.10 7.23
C ILE A 121 -2.27 -14.84 6.64
N ILE A 122 -1.29 -15.62 7.07
CA ILE A 122 0.12 -15.41 6.73
C ILE A 122 0.65 -16.67 6.07
N THR A 123 1.26 -16.52 4.89
CA THR A 123 2.08 -17.58 4.28
C THR A 123 3.55 -17.25 4.47
N SER A 124 4.39 -18.25 4.71
CA SER A 124 5.83 -18.06 4.86
C SER A 124 6.58 -19.36 4.58
N THR A 125 7.79 -19.24 4.03
CA THR A 125 8.73 -20.34 3.83
C THR A 125 9.53 -20.67 5.09
N SER A 126 9.53 -19.78 6.09
CA SER A 126 10.19 -19.95 7.39
C SER A 126 9.20 -19.71 8.53
N ALA A 127 9.34 -20.46 9.62
CA ALA A 127 8.52 -20.22 10.79
C ALA A 127 8.80 -18.81 11.35
N PRO A 128 7.75 -18.01 11.61
CA PRO A 128 7.94 -16.71 12.23
C PRO A 128 8.52 -16.88 13.65
N ILE A 129 9.40 -15.94 14.03
CA ILE A 129 10.07 -15.98 15.32
C ILE A 129 9.06 -15.64 16.43
N ASP A 130 8.91 -16.53 17.41
CA ASP A 130 8.17 -16.34 18.68
C ASP A 130 6.74 -15.79 18.54
N MET A 131 5.91 -16.40 17.72
CA MET A 131 4.49 -16.08 17.68
C MET A 131 3.66 -17.20 18.30
N ASN A 132 2.81 -16.85 19.27
CA ASN A 132 1.62 -17.66 19.61
C ASN A 132 0.65 -17.55 18.43
N ILE A 133 0.92 -18.31 17.37
CA ILE A 133 0.03 -18.43 16.22
C ILE A 133 -0.64 -19.79 16.33
N ASP A 134 -1.94 -19.82 16.20
CA ASP A 134 -2.65 -21.06 15.93
C ASP A 134 -2.24 -21.55 14.53
N VAL A 135 -1.25 -22.44 14.49
CA VAL A 135 -0.79 -23.07 13.24
C VAL A 135 -1.79 -24.17 12.90
N ASN A 136 -2.69 -23.91 12.01
CA ASN A 136 -3.44 -24.94 11.31
C ASN A 136 -2.59 -25.43 10.12
N LEU A 137 -1.99 -26.63 10.29
CA LEU A 137 -1.31 -27.38 9.22
C LEU A 137 -2.34 -28.03 8.30
#